data_3f375f0eb44bf79d9be1ce2474831962
#
_entry.id   3f375f0eb44bf79d9be1ce2474831962
#
_cell.length_a   1.000
_cell.length_b   1.000
_cell.length_c   1.000
_cell.angle_alpha   90.00
_cell.angle_beta   90.00
_cell.angle_gamma   90.00
#
_symmetry.space_group_name_H-M   'P 1'
#
loop_
_entity.id
_entity.type
_entity.pdbx_description
1 polymer ?
#
loop_
_entity_poly.entity_id
_entity_poly.type
_entity_poly.pdbx_seq_one_letter_code
_entity_poly.pdbx_strand_id
1 'polypeptide(L)'
;MITGQIYSSQLKIFPDTKIDTQKSIKHLRTLKNEPISFQLAFRSGGEDDYLPVSVSISSELPVNAYKLVYVPVTHTQTKFDEPACESRGPGLYPDMLVPRPAIPEIISNSEGMKFYSEKGVNEPLASVKDCTNAVWFTVNEQGQRLAAGEYTLDIRITDLATNELAFSQTVTIEILDFSLDESELIYTNWL
;
A
#
# COMPACT_ATOMS: atom_id res chain seq x y z
N MET A 1 2.25 -5.32 -19.86
CA MET A 1 1.51 -4.08 -19.50
C MET A 1 1.17 -4.16 -18.02
N ILE A 2 1.43 -3.09 -17.23
CA ILE A 2 1.08 -3.00 -15.82
C ILE A 2 -0.24 -2.26 -15.69
N THR A 3 -1.14 -2.79 -14.88
CA THR A 3 -2.37 -2.10 -14.46
C THR A 3 -2.23 -1.78 -12.99
N GLY A 4 -2.45 -0.52 -12.61
CA GLY A 4 -2.38 -0.06 -11.23
C GLY A 4 -3.62 0.73 -10.82
N GLN A 5 -3.86 0.83 -9.52
CA GLN A 5 -4.96 1.60 -8.97
C GLN A 5 -4.75 1.93 -7.49
N ILE A 6 -5.15 3.13 -7.09
CA ILE A 6 -5.12 3.56 -5.69
C ILE A 6 -6.44 3.21 -5.00
N TYR A 7 -6.33 2.55 -3.85
CA TYR A 7 -7.45 2.09 -3.04
C TYR A 7 -7.38 2.61 -1.60
N SER A 8 -8.53 2.57 -0.94
CA SER A 8 -8.60 2.79 0.51
C SER A 8 -7.77 1.75 1.26
N SER A 9 -7.15 2.17 2.34
CA SER A 9 -6.51 1.28 3.30
C SER A 9 -7.46 0.22 3.91
N GLN A 10 -8.75 0.48 3.90
CA GLN A 10 -9.76 -0.45 4.43
C GLN A 10 -10.05 -1.63 3.50
N LEU A 11 -9.65 -1.56 2.23
CA LEU A 11 -9.86 -2.65 1.29
C LEU A 11 -8.74 -3.69 1.43
N LYS A 12 -9.09 -4.95 1.61
CA LYS A 12 -8.11 -6.04 1.58
C LYS A 12 -7.77 -6.40 0.13
N ILE A 13 -6.50 -6.26 -0.23
CA ILE A 13 -5.99 -6.62 -1.56
C ILE A 13 -5.42 -8.03 -1.49
N PHE A 14 -6.12 -9.00 -2.02
CA PHE A 14 -5.68 -10.38 -2.13
C PHE A 14 -4.87 -10.60 -3.42
N PRO A 15 -4.08 -11.69 -3.52
CA PRO A 15 -3.33 -11.99 -4.75
C PRO A 15 -4.20 -12.10 -6.01
N ASP A 16 -5.45 -12.54 -5.85
CA ASP A 16 -6.43 -12.71 -6.93
C ASP A 16 -7.33 -11.48 -7.14
N THR A 17 -7.16 -10.41 -6.37
CA THR A 17 -7.94 -9.18 -6.52
C THR A 17 -7.79 -8.62 -7.93
N LYS A 18 -8.90 -8.42 -8.61
CA LYS A 18 -8.91 -7.73 -9.91
C LYS A 18 -8.87 -6.23 -9.71
N ILE A 19 -8.05 -5.55 -10.51
CA ILE A 19 -7.98 -4.08 -10.48
C ILE A 19 -9.28 -3.50 -11.02
N ASP A 20 -9.98 -2.75 -10.19
CA ASP A 20 -11.25 -2.08 -10.50
C ASP A 20 -11.07 -0.56 -10.44
N THR A 21 -11.07 0.07 -11.59
CA THR A 21 -10.86 1.51 -11.72
C THR A 21 -12.01 2.36 -11.14
N GLN A 22 -13.18 1.78 -10.95
CA GLN A 22 -14.32 2.50 -10.37
C GLN A 22 -14.17 2.74 -8.85
N LYS A 23 -13.35 1.92 -8.19
CA LYS A 23 -13.07 2.03 -6.75
C LYS A 23 -11.84 2.90 -6.44
N SER A 24 -11.36 3.66 -7.41
CA SER A 24 -10.19 4.51 -7.26
C SER A 24 -10.41 5.63 -6.26
N ILE A 25 -9.43 5.80 -5.36
CA ILE A 25 -9.34 6.99 -4.53
C ILE A 25 -8.49 8.03 -5.24
N LYS A 26 -9.02 9.25 -5.33
CA LYS A 26 -8.31 10.42 -5.86
C LYS A 26 -8.18 11.55 -4.85
N HIS A 27 -9.01 11.52 -3.83
CA HIS A 27 -9.04 12.55 -2.81
C HIS A 27 -9.23 11.93 -1.43
N LEU A 28 -8.44 12.39 -0.48
CA LEU A 28 -8.47 11.99 0.92
C LEU A 28 -8.53 13.24 1.80
N ARG A 29 -9.09 13.10 3.00
CA ARG A 29 -9.15 14.15 4.02
C ARG A 29 -8.62 13.65 5.33
N THR A 30 -7.88 14.50 6.03
CA THR A 30 -7.34 14.18 7.35
C THR A 30 -7.24 15.44 8.20
N LEU A 31 -6.98 15.28 9.48
CA LEU A 31 -6.70 16.38 10.41
C LEU A 31 -5.19 16.67 10.46
N LYS A 32 -4.82 17.82 11.05
CA LYS A 32 -3.41 18.28 11.08
C LYS A 32 -2.44 17.28 11.67
N ASN A 33 -2.85 16.52 12.69
CA ASN A 33 -2.01 15.58 13.42
C ASN A 33 -2.50 14.14 13.32
N GLU A 34 -3.34 13.83 12.34
CA GLU A 34 -3.87 12.49 12.13
C GLU A 34 -3.13 11.79 10.99
N PRO A 35 -2.61 10.57 11.20
CA PRO A 35 -2.10 9.74 10.12
C PRO A 35 -3.21 9.31 9.17
N ILE A 36 -2.91 9.31 7.87
CA ILE A 36 -3.83 8.78 6.86
C ILE A 36 -3.11 7.79 5.96
N SER A 37 -3.79 6.67 5.66
CA SER A 37 -3.22 5.61 4.84
C SER A 37 -4.07 5.28 3.64
N PHE A 38 -3.41 4.86 2.58
CA PHE A 38 -4.00 4.33 1.36
C PHE A 38 -3.04 3.30 0.74
N GLN A 39 -3.45 2.63 -0.32
CA GLN A 39 -2.61 1.61 -0.95
C GLN A 39 -2.69 1.66 -2.47
N LEU A 40 -1.55 1.39 -3.11
CA LEU A 40 -1.45 1.13 -4.54
C LEU A 40 -1.52 -0.38 -4.75
N ALA A 41 -2.54 -0.86 -5.44
CA ALA A 41 -2.56 -2.22 -5.96
C ALA A 41 -2.14 -2.21 -7.43
N PHE A 42 -1.34 -3.18 -7.84
CA PHE A 42 -0.90 -3.31 -9.21
C PHE A 42 -0.68 -4.76 -9.62
N ARG A 43 -0.78 -4.98 -10.94
CA ARG A 43 -0.69 -6.33 -11.51
C ARG A 43 -0.07 -6.25 -12.90
N SER A 44 0.74 -7.25 -13.24
CA SER A 44 1.26 -7.46 -14.59
C SER A 44 0.26 -8.28 -15.40
N GLY A 45 0.03 -7.88 -16.65
CA GLY A 45 -0.75 -8.62 -17.63
C GLY A 45 0.11 -9.06 -18.83
N GLY A 46 1.43 -9.14 -18.68
CA GLY A 46 2.36 -9.60 -19.72
C GLY A 46 2.46 -11.12 -19.82
N GLU A 47 3.25 -11.60 -20.78
CA GLU A 47 3.55 -13.02 -20.94
C GLU A 47 4.59 -13.51 -19.93
N ASP A 48 5.38 -12.59 -19.36
CA ASP A 48 6.40 -12.91 -18.37
C ASP A 48 5.78 -13.28 -17.02
N ASP A 49 6.36 -14.24 -16.35
CA ASP A 49 5.89 -14.71 -15.04
C ASP A 49 6.04 -13.63 -13.96
N TYR A 50 6.98 -12.72 -14.12
CA TYR A 50 7.14 -11.52 -13.27
C TYR A 50 7.88 -10.41 -14.02
N LEU A 51 7.61 -9.18 -13.61
CA LEU A 51 8.16 -7.96 -14.17
C LEU A 51 8.78 -7.13 -13.06
N PRO A 52 10.06 -6.78 -13.13
CA PRO A 52 10.69 -5.90 -12.16
C PRO A 52 10.14 -4.48 -12.33
N VAL A 53 9.71 -3.87 -11.22
CA VAL A 53 9.12 -2.54 -11.23
C VAL A 53 9.69 -1.67 -10.10
N SER A 54 9.76 -0.39 -10.35
CA SER A 54 10.00 0.64 -9.34
C SER A 54 8.66 1.31 -9.03
N VAL A 55 8.39 1.49 -7.74
CA VAL A 55 7.25 2.29 -7.26
C VAL A 55 7.81 3.51 -6.55
N SER A 56 7.49 4.68 -7.05
CA SER A 56 7.92 5.95 -6.49
C SER A 56 6.72 6.81 -6.08
N ILE A 57 6.93 7.65 -5.06
CA ILE A 57 5.98 8.67 -4.62
C ILE A 57 6.70 9.99 -4.43
N SER A 58 6.13 11.07 -4.95
CA SER A 58 6.61 12.43 -4.77
C SER A 58 5.57 13.23 -4.02
N SER A 59 5.96 13.88 -2.92
CA SER A 59 5.08 14.67 -2.06
C SER A 59 5.88 15.65 -1.20
N GLU A 60 5.25 16.76 -0.82
CA GLU A 60 5.75 17.66 0.23
C GLU A 60 5.42 17.15 1.65
N LEU A 61 4.49 16.21 1.76
CA LEU A 61 4.12 15.59 3.04
C LEU A 61 5.08 14.46 3.41
N PRO A 62 5.29 14.19 4.71
CA PRO A 62 6.03 13.02 5.16
C PRO A 62 5.23 11.75 4.86
N VAL A 63 5.76 10.88 4.01
CA VAL A 63 5.12 9.63 3.59
C VAL A 63 6.04 8.45 3.89
N ASN A 64 5.52 7.44 4.56
CA ASN A 64 6.15 6.14 4.73
C ASN A 64 5.50 5.12 3.78
N ALA A 65 6.31 4.21 3.27
CA ALA A 65 5.86 3.19 2.35
C ALA A 65 6.19 1.79 2.89
N TYR A 66 5.24 0.87 2.66
CA TYR A 66 5.32 -0.52 3.13
C TYR A 66 4.93 -1.46 2.01
N LYS A 67 5.62 -2.57 1.89
CA LYS A 67 5.15 -3.66 1.06
C LYS A 67 4.09 -4.45 1.82
N LEU A 68 2.95 -4.67 1.18
CA LEU A 68 1.97 -5.63 1.66
C LEU A 68 2.46 -7.05 1.37
N VAL A 69 2.57 -7.87 2.41
CA VAL A 69 3.00 -9.27 2.30
C VAL A 69 1.83 -10.19 2.65
N TYR A 70 1.73 -11.26 1.89
CA TYR A 70 0.70 -12.27 2.06
C TYR A 70 1.16 -13.37 2.99
N VAL A 71 0.35 -13.66 4.00
CA VAL A 71 0.61 -14.72 4.98
C VAL A 71 -0.22 -15.94 4.63
N PRO A 72 0.36 -17.15 4.58
CA PRO A 72 -0.38 -18.38 4.34
C PRO A 72 -1.24 -18.74 5.56
N VAL A 73 -2.54 -18.85 5.36
CA VAL A 73 -3.49 -19.32 6.36
C VAL A 73 -3.97 -20.70 5.93
N THR A 74 -3.66 -21.72 6.74
CA THR A 74 -3.98 -23.12 6.44
C THR A 74 -5.31 -23.57 7.04
N HIS A 75 -5.74 -22.92 8.13
CA HIS A 75 -6.98 -23.22 8.83
C HIS A 75 -7.74 -21.93 9.06
N THR A 76 -8.93 -21.85 8.51
CA THR A 76 -9.88 -20.78 8.83
C THR A 76 -10.91 -21.34 9.82
N GLN A 77 -11.28 -20.54 10.82
CA GLN A 77 -12.37 -20.93 11.71
C GLN A 77 -13.68 -20.94 10.92
N THR A 78 -14.23 -22.13 10.71
CA THR A 78 -15.45 -22.35 9.90
C THR A 78 -16.76 -22.02 10.63
N LYS A 79 -16.69 -21.59 11.90
CA LYS A 79 -17.89 -21.40 12.74
C LYS A 79 -18.42 -19.96 12.84
N PHE A 80 -17.77 -19.01 12.22
CA PHE A 80 -18.23 -17.63 12.21
C PHE A 80 -18.84 -17.29 10.85
N ASP A 81 -20.07 -17.71 10.64
CA ASP A 81 -20.94 -17.21 9.56
C ASP A 81 -21.37 -15.75 9.80
N GLU A 82 -20.49 -14.94 10.37
CA GLU A 82 -20.75 -13.51 10.50
C GLU A 82 -20.48 -12.82 9.17
N PRO A 83 -21.44 -12.02 8.67
CA PRO A 83 -21.27 -11.27 7.41
C PRO A 83 -20.06 -10.34 7.38
N ALA A 84 -19.51 -10.01 8.54
CA ALA A 84 -18.32 -9.18 8.70
C ALA A 84 -16.98 -9.96 8.55
N CYS A 85 -17.02 -11.29 8.49
CA CYS A 85 -15.84 -12.09 8.39
C CYS A 85 -15.47 -12.35 6.92
N GLU A 86 -14.41 -11.73 6.40
CA GLU A 86 -13.90 -11.97 5.06
C GLU A 86 -13.09 -13.29 4.99
N SER A 87 -13.61 -14.37 5.53
CA SER A 87 -12.96 -15.67 5.42
C SER A 87 -13.18 -16.27 4.03
N ARG A 88 -12.08 -16.44 3.30
CA ARG A 88 -12.07 -17.07 1.96
C ARG A 88 -11.65 -18.55 2.01
N GLY A 89 -11.54 -19.12 3.21
CA GLY A 89 -10.95 -20.44 3.40
C GLY A 89 -9.41 -20.39 3.42
N PRO A 90 -8.71 -21.54 3.41
CA PRO A 90 -7.25 -21.57 3.35
C PRO A 90 -6.70 -20.81 2.14
N GLY A 91 -5.63 -20.07 2.32
CA GLY A 91 -5.06 -19.27 1.24
C GLY A 91 -4.05 -18.22 1.73
N LEU A 92 -3.73 -17.28 0.84
CA LEU A 92 -2.83 -16.17 1.12
C LEU A 92 -3.65 -14.93 1.52
N TYR A 93 -3.40 -14.43 2.72
CA TYR A 93 -4.08 -13.26 3.28
C TYR A 93 -3.16 -12.06 3.38
N PRO A 94 -3.63 -10.86 2.98
CA PRO A 94 -2.89 -9.62 3.16
C PRO A 94 -2.90 -9.25 4.65
N ASP A 95 -1.76 -9.34 5.30
CA ASP A 95 -1.69 -9.11 6.74
C ASP A 95 -0.46 -8.31 7.16
N MET A 96 0.72 -8.62 6.64
CA MET A 96 1.94 -8.02 7.12
C MET A 96 2.36 -6.82 6.26
N LEU A 97 2.66 -5.70 6.93
CA LEU A 97 3.26 -4.52 6.32
C LEU A 97 4.76 -4.49 6.62
N VAL A 98 5.54 -4.60 5.56
CA VAL A 98 7.01 -4.60 5.64
C VAL A 98 7.53 -3.22 5.32
N PRO A 99 8.21 -2.53 6.26
CA PRO A 99 8.73 -1.19 6.04
C PRO A 99 9.65 -1.12 4.83
N ARG A 100 9.56 -0.04 4.08
CA ARG A 100 10.46 0.31 3.00
C ARG A 100 11.16 1.63 3.34
N PRO A 101 12.48 1.67 3.30
CA PRO A 101 13.21 2.88 3.70
C PRO A 101 13.10 4.00 2.67
N ALA A 102 12.61 3.72 1.48
CA ALA A 102 12.76 4.66 0.40
C ALA A 102 11.50 5.44 0.11
N ILE A 103 11.46 6.65 0.53
CA ILE A 103 10.75 7.72 -0.13
C ILE A 103 11.80 8.62 -0.76
N PRO A 104 11.71 8.92 -2.04
CA PRO A 104 10.56 8.74 -2.93
C PRO A 104 10.46 7.39 -3.66
N GLU A 105 11.42 6.49 -3.52
CA GLU A 105 11.49 5.34 -4.43
C GLU A 105 11.50 4.00 -3.70
N ILE A 106 10.64 3.09 -4.14
CA ILE A 106 10.62 1.69 -3.75
C ILE A 106 10.99 0.86 -4.97
N ILE A 107 12.07 0.14 -4.90
CA ILE A 107 12.59 -0.65 -5.99
C ILE A 107 12.40 -2.14 -5.69
N SER A 108 11.99 -2.91 -6.66
CA SER A 108 11.68 -4.30 -6.50
C SER A 108 12.59 -5.23 -7.27
N ASN A 109 12.48 -6.48 -7.35
CA ASN A 109 13.53 -7.35 -7.79
C ASN A 109 13.08 -8.39 -8.83
N SER A 110 13.88 -8.60 -9.84
CA SER A 110 13.70 -9.67 -10.81
C SER A 110 13.84 -11.08 -10.20
N GLU A 111 14.46 -11.22 -9.06
CA GLU A 111 14.61 -12.50 -8.37
C GLU A 111 13.37 -12.94 -7.55
N GLY A 112 12.27 -12.28 -7.76
CA GLY A 112 10.92 -12.66 -7.41
C GLY A 112 10.57 -12.68 -5.92
N MET A 113 11.23 -13.39 -5.08
CA MET A 113 10.72 -13.68 -3.73
C MET A 113 11.62 -13.27 -2.57
N LYS A 114 12.61 -12.44 -2.78
CA LYS A 114 13.37 -11.90 -1.66
C LYS A 114 12.60 -10.75 -1.03
N PHE A 115 11.81 -11.08 -0.05
CA PHE A 115 11.01 -10.12 0.71
C PHE A 115 11.85 -9.20 1.60
N TYR A 116 13.14 -9.50 1.78
CA TYR A 116 14.07 -8.76 2.62
C TYR A 116 15.52 -8.90 2.15
N SER A 117 16.25 -7.79 2.11
CA SER A 117 17.63 -7.81 2.55
C SER A 117 17.68 -7.27 3.98
N GLU A 118 18.49 -7.86 4.84
CA GLU A 118 18.79 -7.33 6.17
C GLU A 118 19.37 -5.90 6.13
N LYS A 119 19.75 -5.44 4.97
CA LYS A 119 20.33 -4.12 4.72
C LYS A 119 19.31 -3.05 4.38
N GLY A 120 18.03 -3.41 4.22
CA GLY A 120 16.92 -2.46 4.09
C GLY A 120 16.97 -1.52 2.89
N VAL A 121 17.89 -1.73 1.95
CA VAL A 121 18.21 -0.75 0.93
C VAL A 121 17.89 -1.28 -0.45
N ASN A 122 16.92 -0.62 -1.10
CA ASN A 122 16.73 -0.65 -2.56
C ASN A 122 16.56 -2.03 -3.20
N GLU A 123 15.83 -2.93 -2.56
CA GLU A 123 15.43 -4.14 -3.26
C GLU A 123 14.21 -3.89 -4.14
N PRO A 124 14.34 -4.21 -5.40
CA PRO A 124 13.23 -4.05 -6.33
C PRO A 124 12.02 -4.93 -5.93
N LEU A 125 10.74 -4.50 -6.15
CA LEU A 125 9.51 -5.30 -6.04
C LEU A 125 9.31 -6.14 -7.31
N ALA A 126 8.82 -7.29 -7.35
CA ALA A 126 8.43 -7.97 -8.58
C ALA A 126 6.89 -7.99 -8.70
N SER A 127 6.40 -7.70 -9.89
CA SER A 127 5.01 -7.97 -10.21
C SER A 127 4.91 -9.38 -10.76
N VAL A 128 4.30 -10.27 -9.99
CA VAL A 128 4.07 -11.64 -10.42
C VAL A 128 2.87 -11.67 -11.35
N LYS A 129 2.99 -12.41 -12.47
CA LYS A 129 1.89 -12.60 -13.41
C LYS A 129 0.65 -13.11 -12.70
N ASP A 130 -0.50 -12.57 -13.09
CA ASP A 130 -1.80 -12.91 -12.52
C ASP A 130 -1.94 -12.78 -11.01
N CYS A 131 -0.94 -12.19 -10.36
CA CYS A 131 -0.95 -11.87 -8.94
C CYS A 131 -1.02 -10.35 -8.75
N THR A 132 -1.92 -9.90 -7.89
CA THR A 132 -2.00 -8.50 -7.48
C THR A 132 -1.06 -8.26 -6.32
N ASN A 133 -0.18 -7.30 -6.49
CA ASN A 133 0.72 -6.81 -5.47
C ASN A 133 0.18 -5.51 -4.89
N ALA A 134 0.58 -5.17 -3.67
CA ALA A 134 0.21 -3.89 -3.08
C ALA A 134 1.36 -3.24 -2.32
N VAL A 135 1.39 -1.92 -2.43
CA VAL A 135 2.23 -1.03 -1.61
C VAL A 135 1.30 -0.15 -0.79
N TRP A 136 1.52 -0.15 0.51
CA TRP A 136 0.81 0.67 1.47
C TRP A 136 1.58 1.96 1.72
N PHE A 137 0.88 3.07 1.76
CA PHE A 137 1.43 4.37 2.09
C PHE A 137 0.74 4.91 3.34
N THR A 138 1.53 5.46 4.26
CA THR A 138 1.03 6.21 5.41
C THR A 138 1.62 7.61 5.38
N VAL A 139 0.75 8.59 5.33
CA VAL A 139 1.12 10.01 5.42
C VAL A 139 1.03 10.43 6.87
N ASN A 140 2.03 11.18 7.33
CA ASN A 140 2.11 11.70 8.71
C ASN A 140 2.03 10.61 9.80
N GLU A 141 2.71 9.52 9.62
CA GLU A 141 2.69 8.38 10.56
C GLU A 141 3.03 8.76 12.00
N GLN A 142 3.89 9.77 12.18
CA GLN A 142 4.30 10.25 13.50
C GLN A 142 3.29 11.23 14.15
N GLY A 143 2.18 11.53 13.48
CA GLY A 143 1.18 12.45 14.01
C GLY A 143 1.69 13.88 14.18
N GLN A 144 2.65 14.32 13.38
CA GLN A 144 3.17 15.69 13.43
C GLN A 144 2.08 16.69 13.04
N ARG A 145 2.11 17.87 13.64
CA ARG A 145 1.16 18.92 13.29
C ARG A 145 1.53 19.57 11.96
N LEU A 146 0.86 19.17 10.90
CA LEU A 146 1.04 19.69 9.55
C LEU A 146 0.23 20.99 9.34
N ALA A 147 0.60 21.77 8.33
CA ALA A 147 -0.20 22.91 7.92
C ALA A 147 -1.50 22.46 7.24
N ALA A 148 -2.59 23.21 7.46
CA ALA A 148 -3.83 22.99 6.73
C ALA A 148 -3.66 23.40 5.25
N GLY A 149 -4.28 22.67 4.35
CA GLY A 149 -4.21 22.94 2.91
C GLY A 149 -4.41 21.69 2.06
N GLU A 150 -4.32 21.87 0.76
CA GLU A 150 -4.34 20.77 -0.20
C GLU A 150 -2.93 20.44 -0.65
N TYR A 151 -2.62 19.15 -0.66
CA TYR A 151 -1.32 18.58 -1.04
C TYR A 151 -1.52 17.50 -2.08
N THR A 152 -0.60 17.41 -3.02
CA THR A 152 -0.61 16.38 -4.05
C THR A 152 0.47 15.34 -3.81
N LEU A 153 0.13 14.09 -4.07
CA LEU A 153 1.04 12.96 -4.04
C LEU A 153 1.03 12.32 -5.44
N ASP A 154 2.16 12.36 -6.11
CA ASP A 154 2.32 11.72 -7.42
C ASP A 154 2.95 10.34 -7.24
N ILE A 155 2.17 9.32 -7.58
CA ILE A 155 2.56 7.92 -7.46
C ILE A 155 2.81 7.37 -8.85
N ARG A 156 3.96 6.70 -9.03
CA ARG A 156 4.39 6.18 -10.33
C ARG A 156 4.88 4.76 -10.21
N ILE A 157 4.64 3.97 -11.23
CA ILE A 157 5.27 2.66 -11.44
C ILE A 157 6.09 2.75 -12.72
N THR A 158 7.37 2.46 -12.62
CA THR A 158 8.28 2.36 -13.76
C THR A 158 8.63 0.90 -14.00
N ASP A 159 8.54 0.47 -15.23
CA ASP A 159 9.06 -0.82 -15.68
C ASP A 159 10.58 -0.73 -15.73
N LEU A 160 11.27 -1.56 -14.96
CA LEU A 160 12.74 -1.52 -14.88
C LEU A 160 13.42 -2.21 -16.07
N ALA A 161 12.71 -3.05 -16.82
CA ALA A 161 13.27 -3.69 -18.01
C ALA A 161 13.36 -2.72 -19.18
N THR A 162 12.35 -1.83 -19.33
CA THR A 162 12.26 -0.85 -20.42
C THR A 162 12.59 0.57 -19.97
N ASN A 163 12.63 0.81 -18.66
CA ASN A 163 12.73 2.14 -18.03
C ASN A 163 11.58 3.09 -18.45
N GLU A 164 10.42 2.52 -18.78
CA GLU A 164 9.24 3.28 -19.17
C GLU A 164 8.28 3.45 -18.01
N LEU A 165 7.56 4.60 -18.00
CA LEU A 165 6.48 4.84 -17.07
C LEU A 165 5.29 3.95 -17.41
N ALA A 166 5.01 2.96 -16.55
CA ALA A 166 3.96 1.98 -16.76
C ALA A 166 2.61 2.39 -16.14
N PHE A 167 2.65 3.19 -15.07
CA PHE A 167 1.47 3.71 -14.39
C PHE A 167 1.78 5.03 -13.69
N SER A 168 0.81 5.94 -13.65
CA SER A 168 0.89 7.17 -12.86
C SER A 168 -0.50 7.56 -12.38
N GLN A 169 -0.58 7.98 -11.13
CA GLN A 169 -1.80 8.54 -10.55
C GLN A 169 -1.44 9.57 -9.47
N THR A 170 -2.15 10.70 -9.50
CA THR A 170 -2.10 11.73 -8.46
C THR A 170 -3.22 11.51 -7.46
N VAL A 171 -2.89 11.64 -6.18
CA VAL A 171 -3.84 11.66 -5.05
C VAL A 171 -3.74 13.01 -4.39
N THR A 172 -4.88 13.65 -4.12
CA THR A 172 -4.96 14.88 -3.34
C THR A 172 -5.28 14.57 -1.90
N ILE A 173 -4.56 15.17 -0.96
CA ILE A 173 -4.86 15.12 0.47
C ILE A 173 -5.21 16.53 0.95
N GLU A 174 -6.43 16.69 1.44
CA GLU A 174 -6.89 17.89 2.13
C GLU A 174 -6.66 17.74 3.63
N ILE A 175 -5.78 18.57 4.18
CA ILE A 175 -5.55 18.68 5.63
C ILE A 175 -6.45 19.77 6.17
N LEU A 176 -7.42 19.36 6.97
CA LEU A 176 -8.39 20.27 7.59
C LEU A 176 -7.74 21.09 8.72
N ASP A 177 -8.22 22.33 8.94
CA ASP A 177 -7.70 23.23 9.99
C ASP A 177 -8.18 22.83 11.40
N PHE A 178 -8.08 21.54 11.72
CA PHE A 178 -8.36 20.97 13.02
C PHE A 178 -7.25 20.04 13.45
N SER A 179 -7.08 19.87 14.75
CA SER A 179 -6.19 18.88 15.34
C SER A 179 -6.98 18.03 16.33
N LEU A 180 -6.61 16.76 16.45
CA LEU A 180 -7.07 15.94 17.57
C LEU A 180 -6.35 16.40 18.84
N ASP A 181 -7.09 16.51 19.91
CA ASP A 181 -6.51 16.71 21.24
C ASP A 181 -5.83 15.43 21.70
N GLU A 182 -4.87 15.55 22.62
CA GLU A 182 -4.28 14.37 23.24
C GLU A 182 -5.36 13.60 23.99
N SER A 183 -5.45 12.30 23.70
CA SER A 183 -6.41 11.45 24.38
C SER A 183 -5.95 11.14 25.80
N GLU A 184 -6.79 11.45 26.78
CA GLU A 184 -6.60 11.03 28.17
C GLU A 184 -7.04 9.58 28.42
N LEU A 185 -7.43 8.85 27.35
CA LEU A 185 -7.87 7.46 27.47
C LEU A 185 -6.69 6.54 27.83
N ILE A 186 -6.81 5.92 28.98
CA ILE A 186 -5.91 4.85 29.40
C ILE A 186 -6.40 3.55 28.77
N TYR A 187 -5.63 3.03 27.82
CA TYR A 187 -5.91 1.71 27.25
C TYR A 187 -5.39 0.61 28.17
N THR A 188 -6.27 -0.23 28.66
CA THR A 188 -5.91 -1.52 29.28
C THR A 188 -6.10 -2.62 28.26
N ASN A 189 -5.01 -3.19 27.77
CA ASN A 189 -5.07 -4.44 27.01
C ASN A 189 -5.18 -5.61 27.97
N TRP A 190 -6.25 -6.35 27.89
CA TRP A 190 -6.36 -7.66 28.50
C TRP A 190 -5.78 -8.68 27.52
N LEU A 191 -4.63 -9.23 27.84
CA LEU A 191 -4.04 -10.37 27.14
C LEU A 191 -4.62 -11.67 27.65
#